data_df8312d6a26c6b2b3bcf24204cd82096
#
_entry.id   df8312d6a26c6b2b3bcf24204cd82096
#
_cell.length_a   1.000
_cell.length_b   1.000
_cell.length_c   1.000
_cell.angle_alpha   90.00
_cell.angle_beta   90.00
_cell.angle_gamma   90.00
#
_symmetry.space_group_name_H-M   'P 1'
#
loop_
_entity.id
_entity.type
_entity.pdbx_description
1 polymer ?
#
loop_
_entity_poly.entity_id
_entity_poly.type
_entity_poly.pdbx_seq_one_letter_code
_entity_poly.pdbx_strand_id
1 'polypeptide(L)'
;LVRTLPAIRMGAVLLAPTGRAAKVLSGYSGSRAYTIHKKIYFQQRTPSGAMIFAPAQNLHKNTVFVVDEASMIGWENYGAPGGGNLLLDLFSYVFNGHNCRLVLIGDGAQLPPVGSPLSPALDLKFLKSEFTLTAALCELTEVMRQKDDSGILDLATDIRNCLEGGSMEQLPLKMPNKPDVLQIGGIELQD
;
A
#
# COMPACT_ATOMS: atom_id res chain seq x y z
N LEU A 1 0.57 -12.76 9.27
CA LEU A 1 1.75 -12.88 8.42
C LEU A 1 3.04 -12.66 9.21
N VAL A 2 3.31 -11.46 9.79
CA VAL A 2 4.59 -11.15 10.46
C VAL A 2 4.94 -12.15 11.57
N ARG A 3 3.96 -12.53 12.39
CA ARG A 3 4.14 -13.48 13.49
C ARG A 3 4.42 -14.93 13.05
N THR A 4 4.11 -15.29 11.81
CA THR A 4 4.33 -16.64 11.28
C THR A 4 5.67 -16.82 10.58
N LEU A 5 6.32 -15.73 10.14
CA LEU A 5 7.59 -15.79 9.41
C LEU A 5 8.73 -16.45 10.18
N PRO A 6 8.89 -16.26 11.51
CA PRO A 6 9.93 -16.96 12.27
C PRO A 6 9.81 -18.50 12.21
N ALA A 7 8.60 -19.04 12.11
CA ALA A 7 8.38 -20.49 12.00
C ALA A 7 9.01 -21.08 10.73
N ILE A 8 9.18 -20.28 9.68
CA ILE A 8 9.85 -20.67 8.44
C ILE A 8 11.26 -20.07 8.32
N ARG A 9 11.85 -19.62 9.44
CA ARG A 9 13.19 -19.05 9.55
C ARG A 9 13.40 -17.80 8.67
N MET A 10 12.36 -16.99 8.50
CA MET A 10 12.43 -15.73 7.79
C MET A 10 12.21 -14.54 8.72
N GLY A 11 12.99 -13.48 8.48
CA GLY A 11 12.76 -12.18 9.11
C GLY A 11 11.67 -11.38 8.41
N ALA A 12 11.23 -10.28 9.04
CA ALA A 12 10.30 -9.33 8.46
C ALA A 12 10.85 -7.91 8.50
N VAL A 13 10.65 -7.16 7.42
CA VAL A 13 10.83 -5.71 7.35
C VAL A 13 9.51 -5.10 6.89
N LEU A 14 8.95 -4.20 7.71
CA LEU A 14 7.67 -3.57 7.44
C LEU A 14 7.88 -2.19 6.85
N LEU A 15 7.21 -1.92 5.74
CA LEU A 15 7.33 -0.70 4.96
C LEU A 15 5.96 -0.10 4.65
N ALA A 16 5.93 1.22 4.46
CA ALA A 16 4.76 1.92 3.95
C ALA A 16 5.19 3.13 3.11
N PRO A 17 4.35 3.65 2.19
CA PRO A 17 4.67 4.82 1.37
C PRO A 17 4.84 6.09 2.19
N THR A 18 4.06 6.25 3.27
CA THR A 18 4.02 7.47 4.09
C THR A 18 4.42 7.21 5.54
N GLY A 19 4.87 8.27 6.23
CA GLY A 19 5.22 8.20 7.66
C GLY A 19 4.01 7.87 8.54
N ARG A 20 2.81 8.37 8.18
CA ARG A 20 1.57 8.06 8.90
C ARG A 20 1.23 6.57 8.79
N ALA A 21 1.23 6.02 7.57
CA ALA A 21 0.98 4.60 7.35
C ALA A 21 2.02 3.71 8.06
N ALA A 22 3.31 4.06 8.02
CA ALA A 22 4.35 3.35 8.76
C ALA A 22 4.12 3.36 10.28
N LYS A 23 3.65 4.48 10.85
CA LYS A 23 3.31 4.58 12.27
C LYS A 23 2.13 3.67 12.64
N VAL A 24 1.08 3.68 11.83
CA VAL A 24 -0.11 2.84 12.01
C VAL A 24 0.27 1.36 11.92
N LEU A 25 1.02 0.97 10.87
CA LEU A 25 1.51 -0.40 10.69
C LEU A 25 2.38 -0.86 11.86
N SER A 26 3.22 0.00 12.42
CA SER A 26 4.02 -0.32 13.62
C SER A 26 3.13 -0.62 14.83
N GLY A 27 2.08 0.17 15.04
CA GLY A 27 1.15 0.00 16.15
C GLY A 27 0.39 -1.34 16.08
N TYR A 28 -0.14 -1.70 14.90
CA TYR A 28 -0.89 -2.93 14.72
C TYR A 28 -0.02 -4.20 14.71
N SER A 29 1.16 -4.12 14.12
CA SER A 29 2.05 -5.28 14.00
C SER A 29 2.83 -5.59 15.28
N GLY A 30 2.99 -4.60 16.16
CA GLY A 30 3.91 -4.69 17.30
C GLY A 30 5.39 -4.69 16.90
N SER A 31 5.69 -4.37 15.63
CA SER A 31 7.03 -4.35 15.06
C SER A 31 7.29 -3.02 14.38
N ARG A 32 8.54 -2.55 14.40
CA ARG A 32 8.87 -1.27 13.81
C ARG A 32 8.71 -1.30 12.29
N ALA A 33 7.95 -0.38 11.74
CA ALA A 33 7.81 -0.12 10.32
C ALA A 33 8.53 1.18 9.92
N TYR A 34 8.91 1.27 8.66
CA TYR A 34 9.64 2.41 8.09
C TYR A 34 8.92 2.90 6.84
N THR A 35 9.18 4.13 6.44
CA THR A 35 8.81 4.53 5.07
C THR A 35 9.73 3.83 4.08
N ILE A 36 9.20 3.53 2.87
CA ILE A 36 9.99 2.94 1.79
C ILE A 36 11.25 3.78 1.58
N HIS A 37 11.11 5.09 1.41
CA HIS A 37 12.21 6.02 1.19
C HIS A 37 13.30 5.92 2.27
N LYS A 38 12.91 5.92 3.53
CA LYS A 38 13.88 5.83 4.65
C LYS A 38 14.62 4.50 4.70
N LYS A 39 14.06 3.45 4.09
CA LYS A 39 14.66 2.12 4.09
C LYS A 39 15.58 1.89 2.91
N ILE A 40 15.19 2.35 1.71
CA ILE A 40 15.91 2.02 0.48
C ILE A 40 16.87 3.11 0.00
N TYR A 41 16.84 4.30 0.61
CA TYR A 41 17.76 5.38 0.30
C TYR A 41 18.54 5.86 1.53
N PHE A 42 19.72 6.43 1.28
CA PHE A 42 20.49 7.17 2.28
C PHE A 42 20.91 8.52 1.73
N GLN A 43 21.14 9.47 2.63
CA GLN A 43 21.62 10.79 2.24
C GLN A 43 23.13 10.74 2.02
N GLN A 44 23.57 11.27 0.89
CA GLN A 44 24.98 11.39 0.52
C GLN A 44 25.29 12.83 0.13
N ARG A 45 26.44 13.33 0.54
CA ARG A 45 26.93 14.64 0.13
C ARG A 45 27.77 14.48 -1.14
N THR A 46 27.44 15.26 -2.17
CA THR A 46 28.27 15.29 -3.40
C THR A 46 29.57 16.07 -3.16
N PRO A 47 30.57 15.94 -4.06
CA PRO A 47 31.79 16.76 -3.99
C PRO A 47 31.52 18.27 -4.08
N SER A 48 30.42 18.67 -4.71
CA SER A 48 29.96 20.07 -4.80
C SER A 48 29.26 20.56 -3.53
N GLY A 49 29.10 19.70 -2.51
CA GLY A 49 28.44 20.01 -1.23
C GLY A 49 26.92 19.84 -1.23
N ALA A 50 26.29 19.50 -2.35
CA ALA A 50 24.87 19.25 -2.41
C ALA A 50 24.49 17.92 -1.72
N MET A 51 23.32 17.88 -1.05
CA MET A 51 22.79 16.66 -0.48
C MET A 51 21.93 15.93 -1.53
N ILE A 52 22.27 14.69 -1.80
CA ILE A 52 21.49 13.82 -2.67
C ILE A 52 21.07 12.56 -1.92
N PHE A 53 20.03 11.90 -2.40
CA PHE A 53 19.65 10.58 -1.94
C PHE A 53 20.24 9.53 -2.91
N ALA A 54 20.89 8.55 -2.36
CA ALA A 54 21.45 7.44 -3.12
C ALA A 54 20.80 6.11 -2.68
N PRO A 55 20.65 5.13 -3.58
CA PRO A 55 20.15 3.81 -3.22
C PRO A 55 21.03 3.15 -2.15
N ALA A 56 20.39 2.60 -1.13
CA ALA A 56 21.06 1.86 -0.08
C ALA A 56 21.32 0.40 -0.50
N GLN A 57 22.37 -0.19 0.01
CA GLN A 57 22.62 -1.62 -0.17
C GLN A 57 21.71 -2.44 0.75
N ASN A 58 21.09 -3.49 0.22
CA ASN A 58 20.34 -4.45 1.02
C ASN A 58 21.25 -5.52 1.61
N LEU A 59 21.47 -5.47 2.91
CA LEU A 59 22.27 -6.45 3.66
C LEU A 59 21.41 -7.54 4.32
N HIS A 60 20.09 -7.52 4.10
CA HIS A 60 19.16 -8.52 4.68
C HIS A 60 19.33 -9.88 4.00
N LYS A 61 19.12 -10.93 4.80
CA LYS A 61 19.10 -12.32 4.37
C LYS A 61 17.83 -12.99 4.88
N ASN A 62 17.26 -13.92 4.08
CA ASN A 62 16.05 -14.66 4.47
C ASN A 62 14.96 -13.76 5.04
N THR A 63 14.64 -12.68 4.32
CA THR A 63 13.76 -11.62 4.85
C THR A 63 12.58 -11.37 3.90
N VAL A 64 11.39 -11.26 4.47
CA VAL A 64 10.19 -10.81 3.75
C VAL A 64 10.01 -9.32 4.01
N PHE A 65 10.05 -8.54 2.95
CA PHE A 65 9.66 -7.13 2.97
C PHE A 65 8.16 -7.06 2.75
N VAL A 66 7.44 -6.49 3.70
CA VAL A 66 5.99 -6.31 3.64
C VAL A 66 5.72 -4.82 3.47
N VAL A 67 5.12 -4.44 2.36
CA VAL A 67 4.73 -3.07 2.05
C VAL A 67 3.21 -2.96 2.20
N ASP A 68 2.77 -2.16 3.14
CA ASP A 68 1.37 -1.81 3.33
C ASP A 68 1.03 -0.52 2.56
N GLU A 69 -0.26 -0.31 2.23
CA GLU A 69 -0.74 0.82 1.42
C GLU A 69 -0.07 0.90 0.03
N ALA A 70 0.19 -0.25 -0.60
CA ALA A 70 0.86 -0.31 -1.90
C ALA A 70 0.04 0.35 -3.02
N SER A 71 -1.27 0.56 -2.83
CA SER A 71 -2.14 1.34 -3.74
C SER A 71 -1.63 2.76 -4.01
N MET A 72 -0.85 3.35 -3.10
CA MET A 72 -0.29 4.69 -3.23
C MET A 72 1.03 4.75 -4.02
N ILE A 73 1.59 3.61 -4.44
CA ILE A 73 2.87 3.56 -5.16
C ILE A 73 2.61 3.70 -6.65
N GLY A 74 3.11 4.79 -7.24
CA GLY A 74 3.06 5.04 -8.69
C GLY A 74 4.26 4.48 -9.44
N TRP A 75 4.15 4.51 -10.78
CA TRP A 75 5.24 4.18 -11.69
C TRP A 75 6.09 5.39 -12.08
N GLU A 76 5.48 6.56 -12.07
CA GLU A 76 6.16 7.78 -12.47
C GLU A 76 7.16 8.27 -11.41
N ASN A 77 8.10 9.10 -11.83
CA ASN A 77 9.21 9.61 -11.01
C ASN A 77 8.78 10.61 -9.92
N TYR A 78 7.51 10.60 -9.53
CA TYR A 78 6.99 11.42 -8.46
C TYR A 78 7.44 10.89 -7.10
N GLY A 79 8.33 11.64 -6.45
CA GLY A 79 8.69 11.42 -5.06
C GLY A 79 9.92 10.55 -4.80
N ALA A 80 10.54 9.95 -5.82
CA ALA A 80 11.83 9.32 -5.61
C ALA A 80 12.94 10.40 -5.58
N PRO A 81 13.80 10.39 -4.58
CA PRO A 81 14.93 11.30 -4.52
C PRO A 81 15.85 11.10 -5.72
N GLY A 82 16.18 12.19 -6.45
CA GLY A 82 17.02 12.10 -7.64
C GLY A 82 16.28 11.79 -8.94
N GLY A 83 14.93 11.80 -8.95
CA GLY A 83 14.12 11.56 -10.15
C GLY A 83 13.99 10.09 -10.55
N GLY A 84 14.28 9.16 -9.64
CA GLY A 84 14.12 7.72 -9.85
C GLY A 84 12.69 7.23 -9.71
N ASN A 85 12.44 5.99 -10.11
CA ASN A 85 11.16 5.31 -9.95
C ASN A 85 11.15 4.53 -8.64
N LEU A 86 10.28 4.93 -7.70
CA LEU A 86 10.22 4.34 -6.36
C LEU A 86 9.93 2.83 -6.37
N LEU A 87 9.05 2.38 -7.27
CA LEU A 87 8.69 0.96 -7.38
C LEU A 87 9.88 0.14 -7.91
N LEU A 88 10.56 0.63 -8.94
CA LEU A 88 11.76 0.00 -9.50
C LEU A 88 12.88 -0.07 -8.47
N ASP A 89 13.13 1.01 -7.75
CA ASP A 89 14.16 1.08 -6.72
C ASP A 89 13.86 0.15 -5.52
N LEU A 90 12.57 0.04 -5.14
CA LEU A 90 12.11 -0.91 -4.12
C LEU A 90 12.38 -2.35 -4.55
N PHE A 91 12.02 -2.72 -5.79
CA PHE A 91 12.28 -4.06 -6.31
C PHE A 91 13.79 -4.34 -6.38
N SER A 92 14.55 -3.44 -6.94
CA SER A 92 16.03 -3.55 -7.00
C SER A 92 16.63 -3.72 -5.60
N TYR A 93 16.21 -2.91 -4.64
CA TYR A 93 16.67 -3.03 -3.26
C TYR A 93 16.35 -4.40 -2.67
N VAL A 94 15.10 -4.84 -2.74
CA VAL A 94 14.67 -6.10 -2.11
C VAL A 94 15.38 -7.30 -2.71
N PHE A 95 15.43 -7.40 -4.04
CA PHE A 95 15.97 -8.57 -4.74
C PHE A 95 17.50 -8.58 -4.85
N ASN A 96 18.18 -7.49 -4.51
CA ASN A 96 19.64 -7.49 -4.26
C ASN A 96 20.03 -8.16 -2.93
N GLY A 97 19.06 -8.39 -2.02
CA GLY A 97 19.29 -9.15 -0.79
C GLY A 97 19.28 -10.66 -1.02
N HIS A 98 19.94 -11.40 -0.11
CA HIS A 98 20.02 -12.85 -0.22
C HIS A 98 18.71 -13.52 0.27
N ASN A 99 18.03 -14.27 -0.61
CA ASN A 99 16.75 -14.94 -0.31
C ASN A 99 15.72 -13.99 0.30
N CYS A 100 15.61 -12.77 -0.25
CA CYS A 100 14.60 -11.80 0.14
C CYS A 100 13.35 -11.95 -0.72
N ARG A 101 12.20 -11.62 -0.16
CA ARG A 101 10.88 -11.68 -0.80
C ARG A 101 10.14 -10.39 -0.55
N LEU A 102 9.23 -10.05 -1.46
CA LEU A 102 8.38 -8.87 -1.37
C LEU A 102 6.90 -9.28 -1.30
N VAL A 103 6.17 -8.67 -0.39
CA VAL A 103 4.72 -8.75 -0.28
C VAL A 103 4.18 -7.33 -0.37
N LEU A 104 3.35 -7.06 -1.36
CA LEU A 104 2.65 -5.80 -1.55
C LEU A 104 1.21 -5.98 -1.09
N ILE A 105 0.77 -5.14 -0.16
CA ILE A 105 -0.59 -5.14 0.41
C ILE A 105 -1.21 -3.79 0.10
N GLY A 106 -2.39 -3.79 -0.49
CA GLY A 106 -3.12 -2.57 -0.82
C GLY A 106 -4.54 -2.88 -1.24
N ASP A 107 -5.30 -1.83 -1.42
CA ASP A 107 -6.70 -1.89 -1.85
C ASP A 107 -6.87 -1.00 -3.08
N GLY A 108 -7.24 -1.60 -4.22
CA GLY A 108 -7.44 -0.88 -5.49
C GLY A 108 -8.60 0.10 -5.48
N ALA A 109 -9.52 0.00 -4.50
CA ALA A 109 -10.63 0.95 -4.30
C ALA A 109 -10.25 2.14 -3.41
N GLN A 110 -9.04 2.14 -2.80
CA GLN A 110 -8.52 3.27 -2.04
C GLN A 110 -7.80 4.27 -2.95
N LEU A 111 -7.24 5.33 -2.32
CA LEU A 111 -6.57 6.40 -3.06
C LEU A 111 -5.47 5.88 -3.96
N PRO A 112 -5.55 6.16 -5.28
CA PRO A 112 -4.51 5.78 -6.22
C PRO A 112 -3.27 6.70 -6.08
N PRO A 113 -2.17 6.36 -6.75
CA PRO A 113 -1.00 7.22 -6.81
C PRO A 113 -1.33 8.56 -7.49
N VAL A 114 -0.58 9.60 -7.15
CA VAL A 114 -0.69 10.90 -7.81
C VAL A 114 -0.38 10.74 -9.30
N GLY A 115 -1.30 11.22 -10.16
CA GLY A 115 -1.14 11.19 -11.61
C GLY A 115 -1.48 9.85 -12.29
N SER A 116 -1.94 8.83 -11.55
CA SER A 116 -2.33 7.54 -12.13
C SER A 116 -3.66 7.05 -11.55
N PRO A 117 -4.57 6.50 -12.35
CA PRO A 117 -5.85 5.98 -11.86
C PRO A 117 -5.70 4.65 -11.08
N LEU A 118 -4.63 3.93 -11.30
CA LEU A 118 -4.35 2.63 -10.67
C LEU A 118 -2.88 2.54 -10.26
N SER A 119 -2.61 1.81 -9.19
CA SER A 119 -1.24 1.53 -8.77
C SER A 119 -0.66 0.34 -9.54
N PRO A 120 0.47 0.50 -10.24
CA PRO A 120 1.17 -0.60 -10.87
C PRO A 120 1.70 -1.63 -9.86
N ALA A 121 1.86 -1.25 -8.59
CA ALA A 121 2.28 -2.14 -7.51
C ALA A 121 1.23 -3.21 -7.18
N LEU A 122 -0.05 -3.02 -7.57
CA LEU A 122 -1.14 -3.98 -7.39
C LEU A 122 -1.53 -4.69 -8.69
N ASP A 123 -0.93 -4.33 -9.82
CA ASP A 123 -1.18 -5.00 -11.10
C ASP A 123 -0.22 -6.17 -11.32
N LEU A 124 -0.73 -7.39 -11.12
CA LEU A 124 0.07 -8.61 -11.27
C LEU A 124 0.63 -8.80 -12.70
N LYS A 125 -0.12 -8.37 -13.73
CA LYS A 125 0.32 -8.51 -15.14
C LYS A 125 1.47 -7.55 -15.39
N PHE A 126 1.33 -6.30 -14.97
CA PHE A 126 2.38 -5.30 -15.04
C PHE A 126 3.65 -5.76 -14.30
N LEU A 127 3.52 -6.21 -13.05
CA LEU A 127 4.66 -6.67 -12.26
C LEU A 127 5.41 -7.84 -12.89
N LYS A 128 4.68 -8.80 -13.48
CA LYS A 128 5.30 -9.96 -14.17
C LYS A 128 6.02 -9.55 -15.44
N SER A 129 5.47 -8.62 -16.21
CA SER A 129 6.09 -8.15 -17.46
C SER A 129 7.33 -7.29 -17.20
N GLU A 130 7.25 -6.37 -16.24
CA GLU A 130 8.32 -5.42 -15.98
C GLU A 130 9.51 -6.02 -15.24
N PHE A 131 9.24 -6.90 -14.27
CA PHE A 131 10.30 -7.42 -13.39
C PHE A 131 10.68 -8.88 -13.66
N THR A 132 10.08 -9.56 -14.62
CA THR A 132 10.33 -10.98 -14.94
C THR A 132 10.29 -11.86 -13.69
N LEU A 133 9.23 -11.71 -12.88
CA LEU A 133 9.12 -12.33 -11.56
C LEU A 133 8.17 -13.52 -11.55
N THR A 134 8.43 -14.45 -10.62
CA THR A 134 7.38 -15.35 -10.13
C THR A 134 6.58 -14.64 -9.05
N ALA A 135 5.34 -14.28 -9.37
CA ALA A 135 4.44 -13.59 -8.45
C ALA A 135 3.06 -14.24 -8.46
N ALA A 136 2.39 -14.19 -7.30
CA ALA A 136 1.02 -14.64 -7.10
C ALA A 136 0.18 -13.51 -6.49
N LEU A 137 -1.10 -13.46 -6.85
CA LEU A 137 -2.09 -12.57 -6.25
C LEU A 137 -2.94 -13.38 -5.27
N CYS A 138 -3.24 -12.77 -4.14
CA CYS A 138 -4.21 -13.27 -3.18
C CYS A 138 -5.12 -12.13 -2.78
N GLU A 139 -6.42 -12.32 -2.92
CA GLU A 139 -7.44 -11.37 -2.53
C GLU A 139 -8.05 -11.77 -1.19
N LEU A 140 -8.18 -10.79 -0.27
CA LEU A 140 -8.85 -10.95 1.00
C LEU A 140 -10.26 -10.39 0.88
N THR A 141 -11.27 -11.23 0.98
CA THR A 141 -12.68 -10.87 0.77
C THR A 141 -13.48 -10.76 2.06
N GLU A 142 -12.97 -11.29 3.17
CA GLU A 142 -13.67 -11.25 4.46
C GLU A 142 -13.36 -9.96 5.23
N VAL A 143 -14.41 -9.25 5.65
CA VAL A 143 -14.30 -8.00 6.42
C VAL A 143 -14.26 -8.31 7.91
N MET A 144 -13.13 -8.01 8.57
CA MET A 144 -12.90 -8.32 9.99
C MET A 144 -12.96 -7.09 10.92
N ARG A 145 -12.99 -5.86 10.37
CA ARG A 145 -12.87 -4.64 11.18
C ARG A 145 -14.20 -4.06 11.65
N GLN A 146 -15.28 -4.39 11.00
CA GLN A 146 -16.60 -3.85 11.31
C GLN A 146 -17.54 -4.98 11.75
N LYS A 147 -18.56 -4.61 12.54
CA LYS A 147 -19.60 -5.56 12.94
C LYS A 147 -20.48 -5.89 11.73
N ASP A 148 -21.00 -7.10 11.68
CA ASP A 148 -21.89 -7.57 10.61
C ASP A 148 -23.14 -6.71 10.40
N ASP A 149 -23.50 -5.87 11.38
CA ASP A 149 -24.66 -4.96 11.35
C ASP A 149 -24.23 -3.49 11.18
N SER A 150 -23.28 -3.21 10.30
CA SER A 150 -22.81 -1.86 10.01
C SER A 150 -23.39 -1.32 8.70
N GLY A 151 -24.11 -0.20 8.75
CA GLY A 151 -24.61 0.50 7.58
C GLY A 151 -23.50 1.16 6.76
N ILE A 152 -22.39 1.53 7.41
CA ILE A 152 -21.19 2.03 6.74
C ILE A 152 -20.59 0.92 5.87
N LEU A 153 -20.56 -0.33 6.38
CA LEU A 153 -20.06 -1.47 5.62
C LEU A 153 -20.94 -1.77 4.41
N ASP A 154 -22.27 -1.74 4.59
CA ASP A 154 -23.22 -1.94 3.49
C ASP A 154 -22.99 -0.91 2.38
N LEU A 155 -22.95 0.38 2.73
CA LEU A 155 -22.70 1.46 1.77
C LEU A 155 -21.35 1.32 1.06
N ALA A 156 -20.29 1.01 1.79
CA ALA A 156 -18.96 0.83 1.22
C ALA A 156 -18.93 -0.36 0.25
N THR A 157 -19.65 -1.45 0.58
CA THR A 157 -19.75 -2.64 -0.26
C THR A 157 -20.54 -2.33 -1.54
N ASP A 158 -21.65 -1.60 -1.43
CA ASP A 158 -22.46 -1.19 -2.58
C ASP A 158 -21.66 -0.29 -3.53
N ILE A 159 -20.92 0.69 -3.00
CA ILE A 159 -20.05 1.55 -3.79
C ILE A 159 -18.97 0.73 -4.51
N ARG A 160 -18.32 -0.21 -3.81
CA ARG A 160 -17.30 -1.09 -4.39
C ARG A 160 -17.86 -1.92 -5.54
N ASN A 161 -19.02 -2.54 -5.34
CA ASN A 161 -19.69 -3.34 -6.38
C ASN A 161 -20.03 -2.51 -7.62
N CYS A 162 -20.47 -1.25 -7.42
CA CYS A 162 -20.72 -0.33 -8.54
C CYS A 162 -19.43 0.03 -9.30
N LEU A 163 -18.32 0.25 -8.60
CA LEU A 163 -17.02 0.54 -9.22
C LEU A 163 -16.51 -0.65 -10.04
N GLU A 164 -16.62 -1.86 -9.53
CA GLU A 164 -16.22 -3.09 -10.22
C GLU A 164 -17.12 -3.43 -11.40
N GLY A 165 -18.42 -3.16 -11.28
CA GLY A 165 -19.43 -3.35 -12.34
C GLY A 165 -19.39 -2.31 -13.47
N GLY A 166 -18.58 -1.25 -13.34
CA GLY A 166 -18.44 -0.19 -14.34
C GLY A 166 -19.67 0.70 -14.56
N SER A 167 -20.68 0.61 -13.69
CA SER A 167 -21.94 1.36 -13.79
C SER A 167 -22.08 2.37 -12.66
N MET A 168 -21.52 3.57 -12.86
CA MET A 168 -21.70 4.70 -11.92
C MET A 168 -23.12 5.28 -11.93
N GLU A 169 -23.94 4.96 -12.93
CA GLU A 169 -25.31 5.48 -13.08
C GLU A 169 -26.30 4.86 -12.08
N GLN A 170 -25.92 3.82 -11.37
CA GLN A 170 -26.79 3.08 -10.45
C GLN A 170 -26.21 2.99 -9.03
N LEU A 171 -25.55 4.04 -8.54
CA LEU A 171 -25.28 4.11 -7.12
C LEU A 171 -26.61 4.06 -6.36
N PRO A 172 -26.94 2.96 -5.67
CA PRO A 172 -28.13 2.92 -4.85
C PRO A 172 -27.90 3.81 -3.63
N LEU A 173 -28.29 5.08 -3.73
CA LEU A 173 -28.31 6.01 -2.60
C LEU A 173 -29.42 5.64 -1.58
N LYS A 174 -29.74 4.36 -1.44
CA LYS A 174 -30.54 3.88 -0.32
C LYS A 174 -29.69 3.85 0.92
N MET A 175 -29.80 4.92 1.71
CA MET A 175 -29.18 4.93 3.03
C MET A 175 -29.72 3.76 3.86
N PRO A 176 -28.84 2.89 4.38
CA PRO A 176 -29.28 1.82 5.27
C PRO A 176 -29.85 2.43 6.55
N ASN A 177 -31.01 1.94 6.99
CA ASN A 177 -31.60 2.35 8.26
C ASN A 177 -30.89 1.65 9.42
N LYS A 178 -29.66 2.10 9.72
CA LYS A 178 -28.80 1.54 10.74
C LYS A 178 -28.21 2.64 11.62
N PRO A 179 -27.89 2.34 12.91
CA PRO A 179 -27.53 3.35 13.91
C PRO A 179 -26.23 4.09 13.63
N ASP A 180 -25.35 3.55 12.80
CA ASP A 180 -24.05 4.12 12.41
C ASP A 180 -24.11 4.97 11.13
N VAL A 181 -25.30 5.11 10.52
CA VAL A 181 -25.51 5.95 9.32
C VAL A 181 -26.67 6.90 9.56
N LEU A 182 -26.42 8.18 9.42
CA LEU A 182 -27.41 9.24 9.53
C LEU A 182 -27.46 10.03 8.23
N GLN A 183 -28.64 10.13 7.61
CA GLN A 183 -28.87 11.04 6.51
C GLN A 183 -29.33 12.39 7.08
N ILE A 184 -28.55 13.42 6.83
CA ILE A 184 -28.91 14.81 7.20
C ILE A 184 -29.22 15.63 5.96
N GLY A 185 -30.21 16.54 6.06
CA GLY A 185 -30.50 17.49 4.99
C GLY A 185 -29.47 18.60 4.89
N GLY A 186 -29.30 19.20 3.70
CA GLY A 186 -28.33 20.29 3.51
C GLY A 186 -28.55 21.53 4.39
N ILE A 187 -29.75 21.72 4.95
CA ILE A 187 -30.06 22.81 5.89
C ILE A 187 -29.51 22.49 7.31
N GLU A 188 -29.52 21.22 7.71
CA GLU A 188 -29.02 20.75 9.02
C GLU A 188 -27.52 20.78 9.13
N LEU A 189 -26.80 20.96 8.01
CA LEU A 189 -25.33 21.08 7.97
C LEU A 189 -24.83 22.51 8.26
N GLN A 190 -25.74 23.49 8.42
CA GLN A 190 -25.41 24.90 8.63
C GLN A 190 -25.45 25.32 10.11
N ASP A 191 -25.90 24.47 11.00
CA ASP A 191 -25.92 24.64 12.46
C ASP A 191 -24.77 23.83 13.12
#